data_b3951a5f2ee5de5a769050df8a73dc0c
#
_entry.id   b3951a5f2ee5de5a769050df8a73dc0c
#
_cell.length_a   1.000
_cell.length_b   1.000
_cell.length_c   1.000
_cell.angle_alpha   90.00
_cell.angle_beta   90.00
_cell.angle_gamma   90.00
#
_symmetry.space_group_name_H-M   'P 1'
#
loop_
_entity.id
_entity.type
_entity.pdbx_description
1 polymer ?
#
loop_
_entity_poly.entity_id
_entity_poly.type
_entity_poly.pdbx_seq_one_letter_code
_entity_poly.pdbx_strand_id
1 'polypeptide(L)'
;MDQVITPAIWCDGTADEAAQFYADVFRDASIAEQVPGLAATVSIHGFRLSLINGGNQYAPNPSISCILNFDPLLFGGEEQARAYLDKLYERLSTGGVLMELGEYPFSPRYAW
;
A
#
# COMPACT_ATOMS: atom_id res chain seq x y z
N MET A 1 2.82 -17.89 7.38
CA MET A 1 4.15 -17.68 6.80
C MET A 1 4.87 -16.61 7.57
N ASP A 2 6.08 -16.90 7.98
CA ASP A 2 6.87 -15.93 8.72
C ASP A 2 7.70 -15.09 7.75
N GLN A 3 7.46 -13.80 7.81
CA GLN A 3 8.18 -12.85 6.96
C GLN A 3 9.47 -12.43 7.68
N VAL A 4 10.60 -12.79 7.10
CA VAL A 4 11.93 -12.52 7.72
C VAL A 4 12.33 -11.05 7.55
N ILE A 5 12.02 -10.47 6.40
CA ILE A 5 12.35 -9.08 6.12
C ILE A 5 11.06 -8.29 5.97
N THR A 6 10.91 -7.24 6.77
CA THR A 6 9.74 -6.37 6.73
C THR A 6 10.17 -4.97 6.34
N PRO A 7 9.67 -4.41 5.24
CA PRO A 7 9.92 -3.03 4.90
C PRO A 7 9.39 -2.08 5.97
N ALA A 8 10.08 -1.00 6.21
CA ALA A 8 9.65 0.02 7.17
C ALA A 8 9.62 1.38 6.47
N ILE A 9 8.54 2.11 6.67
CA ILE A 9 8.33 3.45 6.12
C ILE A 9 8.45 4.46 7.25
N TRP A 10 9.27 5.48 7.03
CA TRP A 10 9.44 6.60 7.97
C TRP A 10 8.23 7.51 7.89
N CYS A 11 7.61 7.78 9.03
CA CYS A 11 6.46 8.68 9.14
C CYS A 11 6.79 9.80 10.13
N ASP A 12 6.15 10.94 9.94
CA ASP A 12 6.23 12.08 10.85
C ASP A 12 4.94 12.16 11.68
N GLY A 13 4.84 11.30 12.68
CA GLY A 13 3.72 11.26 13.60
C GLY A 13 2.43 10.63 13.05
N THR A 14 2.45 10.10 11.84
CA THR A 14 1.24 9.63 11.13
C THR A 14 1.15 8.11 10.97
N ALA A 15 2.00 7.35 11.66
CA ALA A 15 2.03 5.90 11.49
C ALA A 15 0.69 5.23 11.79
N ASP A 16 0.02 5.62 12.88
CA ASP A 16 -1.26 5.05 13.27
C ASP A 16 -2.35 5.36 12.24
N GLU A 17 -2.41 6.60 11.79
CA GLU A 17 -3.40 7.02 10.78
C GLU A 17 -3.16 6.31 9.45
N ALA A 18 -1.90 6.20 9.03
CA ALA A 18 -1.54 5.52 7.79
C ALA A 18 -1.88 4.04 7.85
N ALA A 19 -1.59 3.38 8.97
CA ALA A 19 -1.93 1.97 9.16
C ALA A 19 -3.44 1.75 9.07
N GLN A 20 -4.23 2.59 9.71
CA GLN A 20 -5.70 2.50 9.66
C GLN A 20 -6.21 2.75 8.24
N PHE A 21 -5.65 3.72 7.54
CA PHE A 21 -6.01 4.01 6.15
C PHE A 21 -5.76 2.79 5.25
N TYR A 22 -4.59 2.17 5.34
CA TYR A 22 -4.28 1.00 4.54
C TYR A 22 -5.16 -0.19 4.90
N ALA A 23 -5.44 -0.39 6.18
CA ALA A 23 -6.34 -1.46 6.62
C ALA A 23 -7.75 -1.27 6.07
N ASP A 24 -8.20 -0.03 5.92
CA ASP A 24 -9.53 0.29 5.41
C ASP A 24 -9.62 0.23 3.88
N VAL A 25 -8.54 0.59 3.19
CA VAL A 25 -8.54 0.71 1.72
C VAL A 25 -8.38 -0.65 1.03
N PHE A 26 -7.45 -1.46 1.52
CA PHE A 26 -7.16 -2.76 0.91
C PHE A 26 -8.13 -3.82 1.40
N ARG A 27 -8.43 -4.79 0.53
CA ARG A 27 -9.06 -6.05 0.94
C ARG A 27 -8.00 -6.89 1.66
N ASP A 28 -8.44 -7.82 2.49
CA ASP A 28 -7.55 -8.72 3.23
C ASP A 28 -6.40 -7.94 3.88
N ALA A 29 -6.76 -6.91 4.62
CA ALA A 29 -5.80 -6.05 5.30
C ALA A 29 -6.23 -5.80 6.74
N SER A 30 -5.25 -5.75 7.63
CA SER A 30 -5.48 -5.51 9.06
C SER A 30 -4.22 -4.94 9.71
N ILE A 31 -4.38 -4.30 10.86
CA ILE A 31 -3.25 -3.89 11.68
C ILE A 31 -2.79 -5.13 12.46
N ALA A 32 -1.58 -5.61 12.16
CA ALA A 32 -1.03 -6.82 12.76
C ALA A 32 -0.42 -6.55 14.14
N GLU A 33 0.28 -5.43 14.29
CA GLU A 33 0.92 -5.01 15.53
C GLU A 33 0.85 -3.49 15.63
N GLN A 34 0.78 -2.98 16.85
CA GLN A 34 0.72 -1.53 17.05
C GLN A 34 1.28 -1.16 18.42
N VAL A 35 2.18 -0.17 18.42
CA VAL A 35 2.59 0.56 19.61
C VAL A 35 2.14 2.01 19.38
N PRO A 36 1.01 2.42 19.96
CA PRO A 36 0.41 3.73 19.66
C PRO A 36 1.42 4.89 19.79
N GLY A 37 1.42 5.76 18.79
CA GLY A 37 2.33 6.91 18.74
C GLY A 37 3.75 6.58 18.32
N LEU A 38 4.11 5.32 18.20
CA LEU A 38 5.49 4.90 17.86
C LEU A 38 5.56 4.17 16.52
N ALA A 39 4.81 3.09 16.38
CA ALA A 39 4.90 2.25 15.19
C ALA A 39 3.64 1.40 15.02
N ALA A 40 3.36 1.02 13.79
CA ALA A 40 2.31 0.07 13.47
C ALA A 40 2.77 -0.82 12.32
N THR A 41 2.36 -2.09 12.34
CA THR A 41 2.57 -3.02 11.25
C THR A 41 1.23 -3.38 10.65
N VAL A 42 1.07 -3.15 9.37
CA VAL A 42 -0.13 -3.51 8.63
C VAL A 42 0.15 -4.75 7.78
N SER A 43 -0.79 -5.68 7.77
CA SER A 43 -0.76 -6.84 6.87
C SER A 43 -1.70 -6.57 5.71
N ILE A 44 -1.20 -6.64 4.49
CA ILE A 44 -1.94 -6.39 3.26
C ILE A 44 -1.76 -7.59 2.36
N HIS A 45 -2.83 -8.34 2.10
CA HIS A 45 -2.76 -9.59 1.32
C HIS A 45 -1.67 -10.53 1.83
N GLY A 46 -1.50 -10.62 3.16
CA GLY A 46 -0.49 -11.45 3.79
C GLY A 46 0.91 -10.85 3.85
N PHE A 47 1.14 -9.71 3.22
CA PHE A 47 2.43 -9.03 3.26
C PHE A 47 2.44 -7.96 4.35
N ARG A 48 3.44 -8.01 5.23
CA ARG A 48 3.58 -7.07 6.33
C ARG A 48 4.45 -5.89 5.94
N LEU A 49 4.00 -4.71 6.33
CA LEU A 49 4.67 -3.44 6.12
C LEU A 49 4.61 -2.66 7.42
N SER A 50 5.76 -2.18 7.89
CA SER A 50 5.83 -1.39 9.13
C SER A 50 5.86 0.09 8.83
N LEU A 51 5.19 0.86 9.69
CA LEU A 51 5.14 2.31 9.64
C LEU A 51 5.70 2.81 10.97
N ILE A 52 6.72 3.64 10.93
CA ILE A 52 7.47 4.05 12.13
C ILE A 52 7.50 5.56 12.23
N ASN A 53 7.08 6.09 13.37
CA ASN A 53 7.17 7.53 13.63
C ASN A 53 8.60 7.89 14.05
N GLY A 54 9.34 8.49 13.13
CA GLY A 54 10.71 8.90 13.35
C GLY A 54 10.93 10.41 13.44
N GLY A 55 9.85 11.19 13.19
CA GLY A 55 9.94 12.64 13.17
C GLY A 55 10.06 13.22 11.76
N ASN A 56 10.42 14.50 11.67
CA ASN A 56 10.38 15.23 10.41
C ASN A 56 11.70 15.33 9.65
N GLN A 57 12.74 14.59 10.08
CA GLN A 57 14.05 14.63 9.43
C GLN A 57 14.03 14.04 8.01
N TYR A 58 13.21 13.04 7.79
CA TYR A 58 13.11 12.34 6.51
C TYR A 58 11.65 12.21 6.11
N ALA A 59 11.42 12.03 4.83
CA ALA A 59 10.10 11.74 4.28
C ALA A 59 10.22 10.61 3.27
N PRO A 60 9.17 9.78 3.11
CA PRO A 60 9.13 8.80 2.03
C PRO A 60 9.27 9.49 0.68
N ASN A 61 9.90 8.81 -0.26
CA ASN A 61 10.04 9.30 -1.63
C ASN A 61 9.94 8.11 -2.59
N PRO A 62 9.78 8.35 -3.91
CA PRO A 62 9.55 7.28 -4.87
C PRO A 62 10.77 6.44 -5.24
N SER A 63 11.91 6.59 -4.56
CA SER A 63 13.09 5.77 -4.83
C SER A 63 12.88 4.30 -4.47
N ILE A 64 11.95 4.01 -3.54
CA ILE A 64 11.48 2.67 -3.21
C ILE A 64 9.96 2.69 -3.21
N SER A 65 9.35 1.74 -3.89
CA SER A 65 7.90 1.58 -3.92
C SER A 65 7.52 0.11 -3.95
N CYS A 66 6.24 -0.19 -3.70
CA CYS A 66 5.71 -1.54 -3.80
C CYS A 66 4.93 -1.68 -5.09
N ILE A 67 5.07 -2.81 -5.75
CA ILE A 67 4.31 -3.13 -6.95
C ILE A 67 3.14 -4.00 -6.54
N LEU A 68 1.92 -3.56 -6.85
CA LEU A 68 0.71 -4.32 -6.66
C LEU A 68 0.40 -5.05 -7.97
N ASN A 69 0.30 -6.38 -7.89
CA ASN A 69 0.05 -7.21 -9.05
C ASN A 69 -1.42 -7.67 -9.04
N PHE A 70 -2.16 -7.27 -10.05
CA PHE A 70 -3.59 -7.58 -10.18
C PHE A 70 -3.81 -8.77 -11.11
N ASP A 71 -3.17 -9.90 -10.81
CA ASP A 71 -3.35 -11.14 -11.55
C ASP A 71 -4.82 -11.60 -11.44
N PRO A 72 -5.53 -11.78 -12.58
CA PRO A 72 -6.91 -12.24 -12.56
C PRO A 72 -7.13 -13.53 -11.77
N LEU A 73 -6.16 -14.42 -11.73
CA LEU A 73 -6.26 -15.67 -10.98
C LEU A 73 -6.36 -15.44 -9.46
N LEU A 74 -5.82 -14.33 -8.98
CA LEU A 74 -5.84 -13.99 -7.55
C LEU A 74 -7.13 -13.26 -7.14
N PHE A 75 -7.85 -12.66 -8.08
CA PHE A 75 -8.98 -11.77 -7.77
C PHE A 75 -10.30 -12.20 -8.40
N GLY A 76 -10.43 -13.44 -8.79
CA GLY A 76 -11.70 -13.99 -9.26
C GLY A 76 -12.03 -13.67 -10.73
N GLY A 77 -11.03 -13.26 -11.50
CA GLY A 77 -11.17 -12.97 -12.92
C GLY A 77 -10.69 -11.59 -13.32
N GLU A 78 -10.60 -11.34 -14.61
CA GLU A 78 -10.05 -10.12 -15.18
C GLU A 78 -10.90 -8.89 -14.82
N GLU A 79 -12.21 -9.01 -14.84
CA GLU A 79 -13.12 -7.93 -14.51
C GLU A 79 -13.00 -7.52 -13.04
N GLN A 80 -12.95 -8.52 -12.14
CA GLN A 80 -12.82 -8.30 -10.72
C GLN A 80 -11.45 -7.69 -10.36
N ALA A 81 -10.39 -8.16 -11.01
CA ALA A 81 -9.04 -7.62 -10.81
C ALA A 81 -8.99 -6.15 -11.22
N ARG A 82 -9.56 -5.81 -12.38
CA ARG A 82 -9.62 -4.43 -12.86
C ARG A 82 -10.43 -3.53 -11.93
N ALA A 83 -11.58 -4.01 -11.46
CA ALA A 83 -12.43 -3.24 -10.55
C ALA A 83 -11.70 -2.93 -9.23
N TYR A 84 -10.96 -3.89 -8.71
CA TYR A 84 -10.17 -3.69 -7.50
C TYR A 84 -9.03 -2.70 -7.73
N LEU A 85 -8.31 -2.81 -8.84
CA LEU A 85 -7.27 -1.87 -9.21
C LEU A 85 -7.83 -0.43 -9.29
N ASP A 86 -8.94 -0.26 -9.97
CA ASP A 86 -9.56 1.06 -10.15
C ASP A 86 -9.98 1.66 -8.82
N LYS A 87 -10.54 0.85 -7.93
CA LYS A 87 -10.95 1.30 -6.59
C LYS A 87 -9.74 1.70 -5.74
N LEU A 88 -8.66 0.92 -5.79
CA LEU A 88 -7.43 1.26 -5.08
C LEU A 88 -6.81 2.54 -5.61
N TYR A 89 -6.78 2.71 -6.93
CA TYR A 89 -6.28 3.95 -7.52
C TYR A 89 -7.07 5.15 -7.01
N GLU A 90 -8.39 5.07 -7.01
CA GLU A 90 -9.26 6.14 -6.52
C GLU A 90 -8.94 6.53 -5.08
N ARG A 91 -8.75 5.55 -4.20
CA ARG A 91 -8.49 5.80 -2.79
C ARG A 91 -7.05 6.22 -2.51
N LEU A 92 -6.08 5.58 -3.14
CA LEU A 92 -4.65 5.83 -2.90
C LEU A 92 -4.16 7.10 -3.58
N SER A 93 -4.77 7.53 -4.68
CA SER A 93 -4.36 8.72 -5.42
C SER A 93 -4.52 10.02 -4.65
N THR A 94 -5.24 10.01 -3.53
CA THR A 94 -5.33 11.16 -2.64
C THR A 94 -3.97 11.60 -2.09
N GLY A 95 -2.99 10.69 -2.05
CA GLY A 95 -1.62 10.99 -1.64
C GLY A 95 -0.72 11.54 -2.74
N GLY A 96 -1.22 11.56 -3.98
CA GLY A 96 -0.47 12.00 -5.15
C GLY A 96 -0.35 10.93 -6.21
N VAL A 97 -0.04 11.33 -7.42
CA VAL A 97 0.07 10.44 -8.58
C VAL A 97 1.32 10.80 -9.35
N LEU A 98 2.16 9.79 -9.64
CA LEU A 98 3.34 9.95 -10.48
C LEU A 98 3.04 9.61 -11.94
N MET A 99 2.21 8.58 -12.16
CA MET A 99 1.75 8.18 -13.49
C MET A 99 0.25 7.90 -13.41
N GLU A 100 -0.51 8.61 -14.24
CA GLU A 100 -1.98 8.48 -14.26
C GLU A 100 -2.41 7.07 -14.66
N LEU A 101 -3.57 6.63 -14.14
CA LEU A 101 -4.16 5.36 -14.52
C LEU A 101 -4.50 5.34 -16.02
N GLY A 102 -3.98 4.36 -16.73
CA GLY A 102 -4.20 4.23 -18.17
C GLY A 102 -3.42 3.10 -18.80
N GLU A 103 -3.43 3.10 -20.13
CA GLU A 103 -2.68 2.14 -20.92
C GLU A 103 -1.27 2.66 -21.20
N TYR A 104 -0.28 1.78 -21.05
CA TYR A 104 1.12 2.08 -21.29
C TYR A 104 1.74 0.98 -22.15
N PRO A 105 2.91 1.24 -22.79
CA PRO A 105 3.56 0.21 -23.63
C PRO A 105 3.85 -1.11 -22.91
N PHE A 106 4.02 -1.07 -21.60
CA PHE A 106 4.36 -2.23 -20.77
C PHE A 106 3.16 -2.83 -20.03
N SER A 107 1.99 -2.19 -20.07
CA SER A 107 0.82 -2.67 -19.35
C SER A 107 -0.48 -2.07 -19.93
N PRO A 108 -1.55 -2.89 -20.06
CA PRO A 108 -2.83 -2.38 -20.55
C PRO A 108 -3.55 -1.47 -19.53
N ARG A 109 -3.18 -1.57 -18.26
CA ARG A 109 -3.74 -0.69 -17.22
C ARG A 109 -2.78 -0.57 -16.05
N TYR A 110 -2.27 0.61 -15.85
CA TYR A 110 -1.18 0.87 -14.89
C TYR A 110 -1.31 2.28 -14.30
N ALA A 111 -0.83 2.43 -13.08
CA ALA A 111 -0.69 3.73 -12.41
C ALA A 111 0.49 3.69 -11.44
N TRP A 112 1.03 4.86 -11.11
CA TRP A 112 2.07 4.96 -10.09
C TRP A 112 1.85 6.15 -9.20
#